data_314860d53faa7674f9358941050a7cb2
#
_entry.id   314860d53faa7674f9358941050a7cb2
#
_cell.length_a   1.000
_cell.length_b   1.000
_cell.length_c   1.000
_cell.angle_alpha   90.00
_cell.angle_beta   90.00
_cell.angle_gamma   90.00
#
_symmetry.space_group_name_H-M   'P 1'
#
loop_
_entity.id
_entity.type
_entity.pdbx_description
1 polymer ?
#
loop_
_entity_poly.entity_id
_entity_poly.type
_entity_poly.pdbx_seq_one_letter_code
_entity_poly.pdbx_strand_id
1 'polypeptide(L)'
;KSLGPVASFTFSSGEKIRSNDNVTLDASDSSALGAPIKEYKWKFGDGEEITTNESSTDYSWNSGGYYNVTLIVTDEDGESGEITKMLQVVPEDYSDEGQGNELVDGAEDIVTYNLPVEIFVSSISISFTDIGCVGLGGEVSYSIEILDSDGDQIGQGNGNTACGGEGSSWSDTFTNDNNEMRLGNYQISIAFTNGGTPVQANWNYLLGVTYNF
;
A
#
# COMPACT_ATOMS: atom_id res chain seq x y z
N LYS A 1 -27.41 -37.31 21.86
CA LYS A 1 -26.32 -36.48 21.36
C LYS A 1 -26.83 -35.04 21.38
N SER A 2 -26.19 -34.17 22.16
CA SER A 2 -26.48 -32.72 22.12
C SER A 2 -26.23 -32.20 20.70
N LEU A 3 -27.08 -31.27 20.27
CA LEU A 3 -26.85 -30.53 19.03
C LEU A 3 -25.99 -29.32 19.38
N GLY A 4 -24.82 -29.19 18.73
CA GLY A 4 -23.93 -28.04 18.90
C GLY A 4 -24.54 -26.73 18.38
N PRO A 5 -23.99 -25.60 18.78
CA PRO A 5 -24.47 -24.28 18.37
C PRO A 5 -24.27 -24.07 16.85
N VAL A 6 -25.05 -23.15 16.28
CA VAL A 6 -24.88 -22.67 14.92
C VAL A 6 -24.16 -21.32 14.97
N ALA A 7 -22.93 -21.26 14.42
CA ALA A 7 -22.16 -20.02 14.31
C ALA A 7 -22.71 -19.14 13.18
N SER A 8 -22.83 -17.86 13.45
CA SER A 8 -23.17 -16.82 12.46
C SER A 8 -22.48 -15.52 12.85
N PHE A 9 -22.01 -14.74 11.89
CA PHE A 9 -21.49 -13.40 12.17
C PHE A 9 -21.58 -12.48 10.96
N THR A 10 -21.46 -11.17 11.22
CA THR A 10 -21.38 -10.12 10.20
C THR A 10 -20.22 -9.18 10.47
N PHE A 11 -19.73 -8.52 9.42
CA PHE A 11 -18.82 -7.39 9.52
C PHE A 11 -19.61 -6.09 9.48
N SER A 12 -19.34 -5.15 10.39
CA SER A 12 -20.03 -3.86 10.46
C SER A 12 -19.88 -3.02 9.18
N SER A 13 -18.77 -3.19 8.48
CA SER A 13 -18.43 -2.44 7.25
C SER A 13 -18.63 -3.23 5.96
N GLY A 14 -19.21 -4.45 6.02
CA GLY A 14 -19.30 -5.37 4.90
C GLY A 14 -18.03 -6.19 4.68
N GLU A 15 -17.94 -6.88 3.54
CA GLU A 15 -16.86 -7.84 3.24
C GLU A 15 -15.67 -7.20 2.48
N LYS A 16 -15.66 -5.85 2.34
CA LYS A 16 -14.59 -5.07 1.72
C LYS A 16 -14.32 -3.82 2.55
N ILE A 17 -13.06 -3.61 2.96
CA ILE A 17 -12.62 -2.54 3.85
C ILE A 17 -11.28 -1.97 3.41
N ARG A 18 -10.88 -0.82 3.94
CA ARG A 18 -9.50 -0.33 3.88
C ARG A 18 -8.63 -0.96 4.96
N SER A 19 -7.33 -1.06 4.73
CA SER A 19 -6.37 -1.40 5.78
C SER A 19 -6.47 -0.38 6.92
N ASN A 20 -6.18 -0.83 8.14
CA ASN A 20 -6.28 -0.05 9.37
C ASN A 20 -7.70 0.42 9.78
N ASP A 21 -8.75 0.16 8.96
CA ASP A 21 -10.12 0.37 9.41
C ASP A 21 -10.42 -0.51 10.62
N ASN A 22 -11.06 0.07 11.64
CA ASN A 22 -11.57 -0.70 12.77
C ASN A 22 -12.94 -1.31 12.41
N VAL A 23 -13.03 -2.63 12.43
CA VAL A 23 -14.23 -3.38 12.04
C VAL A 23 -14.77 -4.14 13.22
N THR A 24 -16.05 -3.95 13.53
CA THR A 24 -16.75 -4.78 14.51
C THR A 24 -17.23 -6.07 13.83
N LEU A 25 -16.84 -7.22 14.40
CA LEU A 25 -17.33 -8.54 14.05
C LEU A 25 -18.43 -8.88 15.04
N ASP A 26 -19.65 -9.08 14.57
CA ASP A 26 -20.84 -9.32 15.41
C ASP A 26 -21.39 -10.73 15.17
N ALA A 27 -21.31 -11.57 16.19
CA ALA A 27 -21.83 -12.94 16.23
C ALA A 27 -23.13 -13.08 17.02
N SER A 28 -23.84 -12.01 17.28
CA SER A 28 -25.10 -12.04 18.08
C SER A 28 -26.19 -12.92 17.45
N ASP A 29 -26.13 -13.17 16.12
CA ASP A 29 -27.03 -14.07 15.40
C ASP A 29 -26.64 -15.56 15.54
N SER A 30 -25.55 -15.88 16.25
CA SER A 30 -25.23 -17.28 16.57
C SER A 30 -26.28 -17.85 17.53
N SER A 31 -26.68 -19.10 17.32
CA SER A 31 -27.77 -19.72 18.07
C SER A 31 -27.34 -21.01 18.76
N ALA A 32 -27.77 -21.16 20.01
CA ALA A 32 -27.67 -22.39 20.75
C ALA A 32 -28.80 -23.36 20.34
N LEU A 33 -28.46 -24.61 20.05
CA LEU A 33 -29.42 -25.67 19.73
C LEU A 33 -29.59 -26.67 20.91
N GLY A 34 -28.69 -26.61 21.89
CA GLY A 34 -28.68 -27.44 23.09
C GLY A 34 -28.40 -26.58 24.33
N ALA A 35 -27.19 -26.64 24.85
CA ALA A 35 -26.75 -25.82 25.97
C ALA A 35 -26.47 -24.35 25.53
N PRO A 36 -26.51 -23.40 26.48
CA PRO A 36 -26.17 -22.00 26.18
C PRO A 36 -24.74 -21.85 25.59
N ILE A 37 -24.56 -20.83 24.73
CA ILE A 37 -23.24 -20.48 24.22
C ILE A 37 -22.38 -19.98 25.37
N LYS A 38 -21.16 -20.52 25.47
CA LYS A 38 -20.17 -20.21 26.49
C LYS A 38 -19.08 -19.28 26.00
N GLU A 39 -18.58 -19.50 24.76
CA GLU A 39 -17.47 -18.72 24.23
C GLU A 39 -17.51 -18.60 22.72
N TYR A 40 -16.84 -17.55 22.23
CA TYR A 40 -16.62 -17.22 20.84
C TYR A 40 -15.11 -17.17 20.59
N LYS A 41 -14.60 -18.00 19.69
CA LYS A 41 -13.21 -17.95 19.24
C LYS A 41 -13.15 -17.42 17.82
N TRP A 42 -12.44 -16.32 17.65
CA TRP A 42 -12.22 -15.66 16.38
C TRP A 42 -10.81 -15.95 15.87
N LYS A 43 -10.68 -16.27 14.56
CA LYS A 43 -9.44 -16.34 13.82
C LYS A 43 -9.53 -15.34 12.69
N PHE A 44 -8.59 -14.40 12.62
CA PHE A 44 -8.70 -13.26 11.70
C PHE A 44 -8.08 -13.51 10.32
N GLY A 45 -7.39 -14.65 10.13
CA GLY A 45 -6.81 -15.05 8.84
C GLY A 45 -5.40 -14.53 8.59
N ASP A 46 -4.87 -13.67 9.45
CA ASP A 46 -3.50 -13.12 9.46
C ASP A 46 -2.56 -13.84 10.45
N GLY A 47 -3.07 -14.83 11.16
CA GLY A 47 -2.35 -15.59 12.19
C GLY A 47 -2.79 -15.23 13.61
N GLU A 48 -3.49 -14.12 13.79
CA GLU A 48 -4.01 -13.69 15.08
C GLU A 48 -5.35 -14.36 15.39
N GLU A 49 -5.58 -14.61 16.67
CA GLU A 49 -6.84 -15.17 17.19
C GLU A 49 -7.19 -14.63 18.57
N ILE A 50 -8.48 -14.57 18.89
CA ILE A 50 -8.98 -14.18 20.19
C ILE A 50 -10.09 -15.12 20.64
N THR A 51 -10.18 -15.38 21.96
CA THR A 51 -11.30 -16.09 22.57
C THR A 51 -11.94 -15.18 23.61
N THR A 52 -13.27 -15.04 23.55
CA THR A 52 -14.05 -14.15 24.41
C THR A 52 -15.40 -14.79 24.74
N ASN A 53 -16.07 -14.33 25.79
CA ASN A 53 -17.47 -14.64 26.10
C ASN A 53 -18.46 -13.60 25.53
N GLU A 54 -17.94 -12.51 24.94
CA GLU A 54 -18.74 -11.51 24.27
C GLU A 54 -19.04 -11.95 22.83
N SER A 55 -20.26 -11.69 22.36
CA SER A 55 -20.68 -12.02 20.99
C SER A 55 -20.09 -11.11 19.92
N SER A 56 -19.39 -10.04 20.29
CA SER A 56 -18.76 -9.12 19.35
C SER A 56 -17.32 -8.82 19.74
N THR A 57 -16.51 -8.49 18.72
CA THR A 57 -15.13 -8.02 18.91
C THR A 57 -14.77 -7.04 17.80
N ASP A 58 -13.85 -6.12 18.10
CA ASP A 58 -13.29 -5.21 17.12
C ASP A 58 -11.93 -5.70 16.66
N TYR A 59 -11.63 -5.53 15.38
CA TYR A 59 -10.35 -5.90 14.80
C TYR A 59 -10.00 -5.00 13.62
N SER A 60 -8.69 -4.85 13.33
CA SER A 60 -8.17 -4.14 12.16
C SER A 60 -7.03 -4.92 11.50
N TRP A 61 -7.00 -4.93 10.17
CA TRP A 61 -5.94 -5.55 9.36
C TRP A 61 -5.01 -4.46 8.83
N ASN A 62 -3.70 -4.63 9.02
CA ASN A 62 -2.70 -3.61 8.68
C ASN A 62 -2.25 -3.67 7.22
N SER A 63 -2.47 -4.80 6.54
CA SER A 63 -1.98 -5.03 5.17
C SER A 63 -3.12 -5.43 4.25
N GLY A 64 -2.98 -5.08 2.98
CA GLY A 64 -3.91 -5.52 1.94
C GLY A 64 -3.88 -7.04 1.74
N GLY A 65 -5.05 -7.62 1.42
CA GLY A 65 -5.15 -9.05 1.20
C GLY A 65 -6.57 -9.60 1.24
N TYR A 66 -6.67 -10.90 1.04
CA TYR A 66 -7.89 -11.67 1.29
C TYR A 66 -7.71 -12.49 2.57
N TYR A 67 -8.55 -12.27 3.55
CA TYR A 67 -8.50 -12.91 4.85
C TYR A 67 -9.70 -13.84 5.07
N ASN A 68 -9.42 -15.10 5.42
CA ASN A 68 -10.46 -16.05 5.83
C ASN A 68 -10.71 -15.88 7.32
N VAL A 69 -11.74 -15.13 7.66
CA VAL A 69 -12.15 -14.90 9.05
C VAL A 69 -13.05 -16.01 9.50
N THR A 70 -12.67 -16.73 10.56
CA THR A 70 -13.39 -17.88 11.09
C THR A 70 -13.87 -17.59 12.51
N LEU A 71 -15.15 -17.83 12.75
CA LEU A 71 -15.78 -17.87 14.06
C LEU A 71 -16.05 -19.31 14.47
N ILE A 72 -15.61 -19.69 15.66
CA ILE A 72 -15.96 -20.94 16.33
C ILE A 72 -16.74 -20.57 17.59
N VAL A 73 -17.95 -21.09 17.70
CA VAL A 73 -18.84 -20.89 18.86
C VAL A 73 -18.91 -22.19 19.63
N THR A 74 -18.69 -22.16 20.95
CA THR A 74 -18.73 -23.35 21.83
C THR A 74 -19.78 -23.14 22.91
N ASP A 75 -20.58 -24.17 23.18
CA ASP A 75 -21.58 -24.19 24.22
C ASP A 75 -21.05 -24.74 25.56
N GLU A 76 -21.90 -24.72 26.63
CA GLU A 76 -21.53 -25.22 27.94
C GLU A 76 -21.30 -26.74 28.02
N ASP A 77 -21.86 -27.51 27.07
CA ASP A 77 -21.63 -28.97 26.93
C ASP A 77 -20.33 -29.28 26.18
N GLY A 78 -19.64 -28.25 25.59
CA GLY A 78 -18.40 -28.38 24.84
C GLY A 78 -18.62 -28.75 23.40
N GLU A 79 -19.85 -28.72 22.88
CA GLU A 79 -20.13 -28.87 21.45
C GLU A 79 -19.85 -27.55 20.73
N SER A 80 -19.38 -27.60 19.49
CA SER A 80 -18.96 -26.40 18.74
C SER A 80 -19.58 -26.36 17.35
N GLY A 81 -19.81 -25.14 16.86
CA GLY A 81 -20.12 -24.83 15.47
C GLY A 81 -19.16 -23.77 14.93
N GLU A 82 -18.88 -23.83 13.62
CA GLU A 82 -17.98 -22.86 13.00
C GLU A 82 -18.52 -22.31 11.67
N ILE A 83 -18.09 -21.10 11.33
CA ILE A 83 -18.33 -20.45 10.04
C ILE A 83 -17.11 -19.66 9.62
N THR A 84 -16.80 -19.66 8.33
CA THR A 84 -15.74 -18.85 7.74
C THR A 84 -16.32 -17.91 6.70
N LYS A 85 -15.91 -16.65 6.71
CA LYS A 85 -16.21 -15.66 5.69
C LYS A 85 -14.92 -15.04 5.17
N MET A 86 -14.88 -14.70 3.90
CA MET A 86 -13.75 -13.99 3.28
C MET A 86 -13.95 -12.48 3.44
N LEU A 87 -12.89 -11.79 3.86
CA LEU A 87 -12.81 -10.34 3.92
C LEU A 87 -11.75 -9.86 2.94
N GLN A 88 -12.08 -8.89 2.11
CA GLN A 88 -11.12 -8.19 1.26
C GLN A 88 -10.65 -6.92 1.98
N VAL A 89 -9.35 -6.82 2.22
CA VAL A 89 -8.71 -5.62 2.79
C VAL A 89 -7.91 -4.94 1.68
N VAL A 90 -8.26 -3.71 1.37
CA VAL A 90 -7.58 -2.89 0.34
C VAL A 90 -6.62 -1.94 1.05
N PRO A 91 -5.34 -1.85 0.62
CA PRO A 91 -4.41 -0.90 1.21
C PRO A 91 -4.90 0.55 1.13
N GLU A 92 -4.46 1.39 2.06
CA GLU A 92 -4.59 2.84 1.90
C GLU A 92 -3.72 3.33 0.76
N ASP A 93 -4.16 4.40 0.07
CA ASP A 93 -3.36 5.02 -0.97
C ASP A 93 -2.05 5.53 -0.36
N TYR A 94 -0.94 5.25 -1.05
CA TYR A 94 0.38 5.67 -0.63
C TYR A 94 0.74 7.00 -1.28
N SER A 95 1.37 7.88 -0.53
CA SER A 95 1.93 9.14 -1.04
C SER A 95 3.22 9.48 -0.30
N ASP A 96 4.26 9.81 -1.06
CA ASP A 96 5.52 10.35 -0.57
C ASP A 96 5.89 11.59 -1.38
N GLU A 97 6.14 12.71 -0.69
CA GLU A 97 6.47 13.97 -1.33
C GLU A 97 7.61 14.67 -0.59
N GLY A 98 8.41 15.42 -1.33
CA GLY A 98 9.50 16.18 -0.72
C GLY A 98 10.32 16.96 -1.73
N GLN A 99 11.47 17.38 -1.25
CA GLN A 99 12.44 18.15 -2.02
C GLN A 99 13.77 17.41 -2.01
N GLY A 100 14.42 17.36 -3.16
CA GLY A 100 15.78 16.87 -3.30
C GLY A 100 16.74 17.99 -3.69
N ASN A 101 18.01 17.78 -3.36
CA ASN A 101 19.10 18.58 -3.86
C ASN A 101 20.37 17.74 -3.96
N GLU A 102 21.21 17.99 -4.96
CA GLU A 102 22.46 17.28 -5.21
C GLU A 102 23.52 18.21 -5.79
N LEU A 103 24.76 18.02 -5.38
CA LEU A 103 25.90 18.74 -5.96
C LEU A 103 26.42 17.95 -7.16
N VAL A 104 26.20 18.49 -8.35
CA VAL A 104 26.60 17.87 -9.62
C VAL A 104 27.95 18.46 -10.05
N ASP A 105 29.01 17.65 -10.08
CA ASP A 105 30.39 18.10 -10.31
C ASP A 105 31.04 17.56 -11.59
N GLY A 106 30.22 17.06 -12.53
CA GLY A 106 30.64 16.54 -13.81
C GLY A 106 30.59 15.01 -13.93
N ALA A 107 30.44 14.30 -12.80
CA ALA A 107 30.05 12.89 -12.79
C ALA A 107 28.52 12.75 -12.85
N GLU A 108 28.05 11.55 -13.10
CA GLU A 108 26.62 11.25 -12.96
C GLU A 108 26.30 11.02 -11.48
N ASP A 109 25.42 11.86 -10.95
CA ASP A 109 24.92 11.75 -9.57
C ASP A 109 23.49 11.25 -9.60
N ILE A 110 23.21 10.13 -8.88
CA ILE A 110 21.93 9.42 -8.92
C ILE A 110 21.26 9.43 -7.55
N VAL A 111 20.02 9.89 -7.50
CA VAL A 111 19.17 9.78 -6.32
C VAL A 111 18.06 8.79 -6.61
N THR A 112 17.85 7.85 -5.70
CA THR A 112 16.87 6.76 -5.85
C THR A 112 15.81 6.81 -4.75
N TYR A 113 14.56 6.65 -5.16
CA TYR A 113 13.38 6.52 -4.31
C TYR A 113 12.81 5.12 -4.43
N ASN A 114 12.23 4.61 -3.34
CA ASN A 114 11.52 3.33 -3.33
C ASN A 114 10.01 3.57 -3.21
N LEU A 115 9.24 2.89 -4.06
CA LEU A 115 7.78 2.98 -4.06
C LEU A 115 7.19 1.59 -3.82
N PRO A 116 6.55 1.34 -2.65
CA PRO A 116 5.93 0.06 -2.36
C PRO A 116 4.64 -0.10 -3.15
N VAL A 117 4.52 -1.21 -3.89
CA VAL A 117 3.32 -1.56 -4.67
C VAL A 117 2.74 -2.86 -4.14
N GLU A 118 1.51 -2.78 -3.61
CA GLU A 118 0.80 -3.88 -2.99
C GLU A 118 -0.34 -4.40 -3.85
N ILE A 119 -1.00 -5.47 -3.37
CA ILE A 119 -2.19 -6.05 -3.99
C ILE A 119 -3.31 -5.01 -4.14
N PHE A 120 -4.10 -5.12 -5.20
CA PHE A 120 -5.18 -4.20 -5.60
C PHE A 120 -4.72 -2.83 -6.12
N VAL A 121 -3.45 -2.66 -6.46
CA VAL A 121 -2.96 -1.44 -7.12
C VAL A 121 -3.79 -1.12 -8.36
N SER A 122 -4.18 0.13 -8.50
CA SER A 122 -4.88 0.65 -9.69
C SER A 122 -3.98 1.53 -10.53
N SER A 123 -3.14 2.35 -9.90
CA SER A 123 -2.17 3.18 -10.62
C SER A 123 -1.00 3.59 -9.74
N ILE A 124 0.10 3.92 -10.42
CA ILE A 124 1.29 4.54 -9.86
C ILE A 124 1.43 5.91 -10.53
N SER A 125 1.60 6.96 -9.74
CA SER A 125 1.88 8.32 -10.23
C SER A 125 3.24 8.79 -9.75
N ILE A 126 4.03 9.35 -10.65
CA ILE A 126 5.37 9.84 -10.39
C ILE A 126 5.50 11.22 -10.99
N SER A 127 5.92 12.19 -10.17
CA SER A 127 6.11 13.57 -10.61
C SER A 127 7.39 14.14 -10.02
N PHE A 128 8.20 14.75 -10.88
CA PHE A 128 9.31 15.60 -10.50
C PHE A 128 9.03 17.01 -11.05
N THR A 129 9.04 18.00 -10.19
CA THR A 129 8.75 19.38 -10.56
C THR A 129 9.85 20.32 -10.09
N ASP A 130 9.88 21.51 -10.66
CA ASP A 130 10.90 22.53 -10.36
C ASP A 130 12.33 21.99 -10.45
N ILE A 131 12.57 21.03 -11.39
CA ILE A 131 13.89 20.52 -11.63
C ILE A 131 14.76 21.66 -12.15
N GLY A 132 15.65 22.13 -11.31
CA GLY A 132 16.45 23.32 -11.55
C GLY A 132 17.89 23.17 -11.09
N CYS A 133 18.68 24.21 -11.26
CA CYS A 133 20.00 24.28 -10.68
C CYS A 133 20.36 25.72 -10.27
N VAL A 134 21.26 25.82 -9.30
CA VAL A 134 21.85 27.08 -8.83
C VAL A 134 23.35 27.06 -9.08
N GLY A 135 23.86 28.06 -9.78
CA GLY A 135 25.27 28.19 -10.12
C GLY A 135 25.57 29.47 -10.91
N LEU A 136 26.83 29.74 -11.19
CA LEU A 136 27.30 30.91 -11.96
C LEU A 136 27.19 30.64 -13.50
N GLY A 137 25.98 30.36 -13.96
CA GLY A 137 25.71 29.95 -15.33
C GLY A 137 25.89 28.43 -15.51
N GLY A 138 25.55 27.94 -16.71
CA GLY A 138 25.56 26.52 -17.02
C GLY A 138 24.16 25.94 -17.13
N GLU A 139 24.11 24.64 -17.38
CA GLU A 139 22.89 23.86 -17.40
C GLU A 139 23.15 22.50 -16.71
N VAL A 140 22.09 21.89 -16.23
CA VAL A 140 22.10 20.50 -15.79
C VAL A 140 21.19 19.69 -16.67
N SER A 141 21.66 18.53 -17.11
CA SER A 141 20.86 17.51 -17.77
C SER A 141 20.40 16.51 -16.72
N TYR A 142 19.16 16.03 -16.84
CA TYR A 142 18.65 14.98 -15.98
C TYR A 142 18.06 13.84 -16.80
N SER A 143 18.13 12.64 -16.22
CA SER A 143 17.42 11.46 -16.69
C SER A 143 16.65 10.83 -15.53
N ILE A 144 15.48 10.30 -15.85
CA ILE A 144 14.62 9.59 -14.90
C ILE A 144 14.45 8.17 -15.41
N GLU A 145 14.62 7.19 -14.51
CA GLU A 145 14.41 5.79 -14.80
C GLU A 145 13.48 5.20 -13.74
N ILE A 146 12.55 4.35 -14.20
CA ILE A 146 11.60 3.65 -13.33
C ILE A 146 11.73 2.16 -13.60
N LEU A 147 12.13 1.43 -12.56
CA LEU A 147 12.25 -0.03 -12.57
C LEU A 147 11.16 -0.64 -11.70
N ASP A 148 10.54 -1.71 -12.18
CA ASP A 148 9.61 -2.49 -11.38
C ASP A 148 10.35 -3.36 -10.33
N SER A 149 9.62 -4.18 -9.58
CA SER A 149 10.18 -5.02 -8.53
C SER A 149 11.13 -6.12 -9.01
N ASP A 150 11.12 -6.45 -10.30
CA ASP A 150 12.03 -7.42 -10.93
C ASP A 150 13.23 -6.73 -11.60
N GLY A 151 13.25 -5.39 -11.62
CA GLY A 151 14.28 -4.58 -12.22
C GLY A 151 14.06 -4.32 -13.73
N ASP A 152 12.86 -4.59 -14.24
CA ASP A 152 12.52 -4.26 -15.62
C ASP A 152 12.14 -2.78 -15.73
N GLN A 153 12.69 -2.10 -16.72
CA GLN A 153 12.41 -0.67 -16.97
C GLN A 153 10.99 -0.51 -17.52
N ILE A 154 10.14 0.20 -16.78
CA ILE A 154 8.75 0.48 -17.15
C ILE A 154 8.52 1.92 -17.57
N GLY A 155 9.45 2.84 -17.24
CA GLY A 155 9.35 4.24 -17.60
C GLY A 155 10.70 4.93 -17.64
N GLN A 156 10.73 6.04 -18.39
CA GLN A 156 11.92 6.91 -18.49
C GLN A 156 11.54 8.33 -18.83
N GLY A 157 12.39 9.26 -18.42
CA GLY A 157 12.29 10.67 -18.76
C GLY A 157 13.66 11.32 -18.88
N ASN A 158 13.75 12.46 -19.55
CA ASN A 158 14.97 13.24 -19.57
C ASN A 158 14.67 14.70 -19.89
N GLY A 159 15.62 15.56 -19.60
CA GLY A 159 15.55 16.98 -19.94
C GLY A 159 16.79 17.72 -19.52
N ASN A 160 16.76 19.01 -19.74
CA ASN A 160 17.82 19.94 -19.31
C ASN A 160 17.19 21.22 -18.75
N THR A 161 17.90 21.85 -17.84
CA THR A 161 17.51 23.14 -17.29
C THR A 161 18.72 24.05 -17.13
N ALA A 162 18.54 25.33 -17.46
CA ALA A 162 19.56 26.34 -17.26
C ALA A 162 19.59 26.79 -15.79
N CYS A 163 20.79 26.94 -15.23
CA CYS A 163 20.92 27.39 -13.86
C CYS A 163 20.46 28.85 -13.70
N GLY A 164 19.57 29.08 -12.71
CA GLY A 164 18.91 30.37 -12.48
C GLY A 164 17.75 30.68 -13.42
N GLY A 165 17.35 29.73 -14.28
CA GLY A 165 16.15 29.80 -15.12
C GLY A 165 14.91 29.23 -14.43
N GLU A 166 13.80 29.14 -15.18
CA GLU A 166 12.61 28.40 -14.73
C GLU A 166 12.95 26.89 -14.68
N GLY A 167 12.48 26.20 -13.65
CA GLY A 167 12.65 24.76 -13.48
C GLY A 167 11.87 23.97 -14.52
N SER A 168 12.37 22.79 -14.85
CA SER A 168 11.68 21.80 -15.68
C SER A 168 10.77 20.91 -14.85
N SER A 169 9.85 20.22 -15.51
CA SER A 169 8.99 19.22 -14.85
C SER A 169 8.86 17.98 -15.72
N TRP A 170 8.72 16.83 -15.06
CA TRP A 170 8.40 15.56 -15.69
C TRP A 170 7.39 14.81 -14.80
N SER A 171 6.39 14.18 -15.41
CA SER A 171 5.46 13.33 -14.70
C SER A 171 4.94 12.22 -15.59
N ASP A 172 4.63 11.08 -14.99
CA ASP A 172 3.97 9.96 -15.65
C ASP A 172 3.01 9.25 -14.69
N THR A 173 2.04 8.53 -15.27
CA THR A 173 1.08 7.73 -14.52
C THR A 173 0.89 6.39 -15.23
N PHE A 174 1.17 5.32 -14.52
CA PHE A 174 1.01 3.94 -14.97
C PHE A 174 -0.28 3.39 -14.39
N THR A 175 -1.20 2.93 -15.26
CA THR A 175 -2.47 2.31 -14.83
C THR A 175 -2.39 0.79 -14.90
N ASN A 176 -3.05 0.12 -13.97
CA ASN A 176 -3.07 -1.35 -13.88
C ASN A 176 -4.35 -1.93 -14.52
N ASP A 177 -4.63 -1.55 -15.76
CA ASP A 177 -5.88 -1.89 -16.44
C ASP A 177 -6.11 -3.40 -16.63
N ASN A 178 -5.02 -4.18 -16.70
CA ASN A 178 -5.06 -5.63 -16.94
C ASN A 178 -4.55 -6.47 -15.75
N ASN A 179 -4.34 -5.89 -14.57
CA ASN A 179 -3.66 -6.55 -13.44
C ASN A 179 -2.25 -7.07 -13.78
N GLU A 180 -1.51 -6.36 -14.60
CA GLU A 180 -0.16 -6.72 -15.04
C GLU A 180 0.95 -6.08 -14.20
N MET A 181 0.60 -5.09 -13.34
CA MET A 181 1.57 -4.50 -12.43
C MET A 181 2.07 -5.52 -11.43
N ARG A 182 3.38 -5.62 -11.33
CA ARG A 182 4.05 -6.49 -10.34
C ARG A 182 3.93 -5.89 -8.94
N LEU A 183 3.90 -6.76 -7.95
CA LEU A 183 3.90 -6.37 -6.54
C LEU A 183 5.33 -6.28 -6.03
N GLY A 184 5.60 -5.36 -5.13
CA GLY A 184 6.90 -5.18 -4.52
C GLY A 184 7.41 -3.75 -4.60
N ASN A 185 8.69 -3.54 -4.34
CA ASN A 185 9.28 -2.21 -4.36
C ASN A 185 9.74 -1.83 -5.76
N TYR A 186 9.20 -0.76 -6.30
CA TYR A 186 9.66 -0.11 -7.50
C TYR A 186 10.77 0.88 -7.16
N GLN A 187 11.75 1.00 -8.04
CA GLN A 187 12.83 1.97 -7.91
C GLN A 187 12.64 3.11 -8.92
N ILE A 188 12.61 4.32 -8.42
CA ILE A 188 12.55 5.54 -9.22
C ILE A 188 13.85 6.28 -9.01
N SER A 189 14.62 6.46 -10.08
CA SER A 189 15.91 7.16 -10.04
C SER A 189 15.86 8.44 -10.83
N ILE A 190 16.41 9.51 -10.28
CA ILE A 190 16.72 10.73 -11.01
C ILE A 190 18.25 10.93 -11.00
N ALA A 191 18.84 11.01 -12.16
CA ALA A 191 20.28 11.20 -12.35
C ALA A 191 20.54 12.56 -12.97
N PHE A 192 21.61 13.21 -12.53
CA PHE A 192 22.02 14.52 -12.98
C PHE A 192 23.43 14.49 -13.56
N THR A 193 23.64 15.24 -14.64
CA THR A 193 24.96 15.46 -15.24
C THR A 193 25.11 16.94 -15.63
N ASN A 194 26.34 17.44 -15.66
CA ASN A 194 26.64 18.78 -16.12
C ASN A 194 27.91 18.84 -17.00
N GLY A 195 28.21 19.98 -17.55
CA GLY A 195 29.38 20.23 -18.39
C GLY A 195 30.73 20.42 -17.66
N GLY A 196 30.80 20.01 -16.36
CA GLY A 196 32.04 20.04 -15.57
C GLY A 196 32.22 21.26 -14.67
N THR A 197 31.28 22.22 -14.66
CA THR A 197 31.24 23.30 -13.65
C THR A 197 30.30 22.88 -12.55
N PRO A 198 30.76 22.70 -11.29
CA PRO A 198 29.89 22.27 -10.21
C PRO A 198 28.66 23.18 -10.04
N VAL A 199 27.46 22.57 -9.98
CA VAL A 199 26.18 23.24 -9.76
C VAL A 199 25.37 22.50 -8.73
N GLN A 200 24.51 23.21 -7.99
CA GLN A 200 23.55 22.60 -7.09
C GLN A 200 22.26 22.32 -7.85
N ALA A 201 21.95 21.05 -8.15
CA ALA A 201 20.64 20.66 -8.67
C ALA A 201 19.61 20.62 -7.53
N ASN A 202 18.38 20.93 -7.84
CA ASN A 202 17.26 20.89 -6.91
C ASN A 202 15.98 20.48 -7.65
N TRP A 203 15.05 19.83 -6.92
CA TRP A 203 13.76 19.39 -7.44
C TRP A 203 12.75 19.15 -6.33
N ASN A 204 11.47 19.16 -6.68
CA ASN A 204 10.41 18.60 -5.86
C ASN A 204 9.99 17.26 -6.43
N TYR A 205 9.52 16.33 -5.58
CA TYR A 205 8.97 15.07 -6.03
C TYR A 205 7.63 14.77 -5.34
N LEU A 206 6.79 14.02 -6.06
CA LEU A 206 5.56 13.42 -5.57
C LEU A 206 5.45 12.02 -6.16
N LEU A 207 5.43 11.02 -5.30
CA LEU A 207 5.27 9.60 -5.64
C LEU A 207 3.98 9.10 -5.03
N GLY A 208 3.14 8.42 -5.80
CA GLY A 208 1.86 7.94 -5.32
C GLY A 208 1.50 6.57 -5.85
N VAL A 209 0.80 5.79 -5.02
CA VAL A 209 0.14 4.54 -5.41
C VAL A 209 -1.30 4.63 -4.99
N THR A 210 -2.22 4.38 -5.91
CA THR A 210 -3.65 4.29 -5.63
C THR A 210 -4.13 2.85 -5.77
N TYR A 211 -5.14 2.49 -4.98
CA TYR A 211 -5.67 1.14 -4.92
C TYR A 211 -7.16 1.10 -5.23
N ASN A 212 -7.63 0.01 -5.87
CA ASN A 212 -9.04 -0.20 -6.20
C ASN A 212 -9.85 -0.53 -4.95
N PHE A 213 -10.68 0.41 -4.51
CA PHE A 213 -11.66 0.22 -3.43
C PHE A 213 -13.08 0.06 -3.95
#